data_d132ece22feb623945d7cb58ba8f5f9f
#
_entry.id   d132ece22feb623945d7cb58ba8f5f9f
#
_cell.length_a   1.000
_cell.length_b   1.000
_cell.length_c   1.000
_cell.angle_alpha   90.00
_cell.angle_beta   90.00
_cell.angle_gamma   90.00
#
_symmetry.space_group_name_H-M   'P 1'
#
loop_
_entity.id
_entity.type
_entity.pdbx_description
1 polymer ?
#
loop_
_entity_poly.entity_id
_entity_poly.type
_entity_poly.pdbx_seq_one_letter_code
_entity_poly.pdbx_strand_id
1 'polypeptide(L)'
;VPDPSPSQPALSTVVPVWNGEHNLGKLLPRLSTTLETLNAGPTEIVVVLPSDDPAAALVERSGGRVVHCDLPGYGNALNAGLAAARGRWVVTMDADFSHHPEFIRTLWLRRRTADVLIASRYVPGAYASMPLSRRIASRTLNRIYRTALALPHHDLSSGFRMYSGAVLADIGPVNADGLDSLQEILVKAFAQGWKIQEVPLFYRQSRTWTSGRLTELGMGYVKTLGRLMALRNSVKSADYDHRAFDSWIPLQRYWQRARFQVIRGMADGSTRLLDIGCGSSRILQSLPQAVGVDMQIRKLRWLRAPGRQLVQASLMELPFGDDAFDCVISSEVIEHIPREQIDLSDMVRVLAPGGTLILGTPDYGRWIWRFLEGLYKKVFPEGYATEHINRYTRRSLQHEIERMGLTVMDIQYVGGSEMIFRAVKPKSAVAQPQRPALRSVAGS
;
A
#
# COMPACT_ATOMS: atom_id res chain seq x y z
N VAL A 1 5.26 14.35 9.79
CA VAL A 1 4.43 15.24 8.96
C VAL A 1 4.83 16.65 9.33
N PRO A 2 5.32 17.52 8.40
CA PRO A 2 5.65 18.90 8.68
C PRO A 2 4.43 19.64 9.25
N ASP A 3 4.67 20.58 10.16
CA ASP A 3 3.64 21.44 10.74
C ASP A 3 2.94 22.24 9.60
N PRO A 4 1.60 22.32 9.61
CA PRO A 4 0.87 22.98 8.54
C PRO A 4 1.19 24.47 8.47
N SER A 5 1.33 24.99 7.24
CA SER A 5 1.33 26.44 7.06
C SER A 5 0.01 27.00 7.61
N PRO A 6 0.03 28.18 8.26
CA PRO A 6 -1.17 28.78 8.89
C PRO A 6 -2.38 28.98 7.95
N SER A 7 -2.19 28.86 6.65
CA SER A 7 -3.19 29.08 5.59
C SER A 7 -3.87 27.83 5.04
N GLN A 8 -3.42 26.60 5.43
CA GLN A 8 -4.00 25.37 4.88
C GLN A 8 -5.28 24.98 5.64
N PRO A 9 -6.42 24.73 4.95
CA PRO A 9 -7.62 24.23 5.59
C PRO A 9 -7.37 22.89 6.30
N ALA A 10 -7.95 22.73 7.48
CA ALA A 10 -7.89 21.46 8.19
C ALA A 10 -8.76 20.39 7.50
N LEU A 11 -9.87 20.83 6.90
CA LEU A 11 -10.85 19.95 6.24
C LEU A 11 -11.41 20.63 5.00
N SER A 12 -11.38 19.91 3.87
CA SER A 12 -12.16 20.21 2.66
C SER A 12 -13.35 19.27 2.57
N THR A 13 -14.53 19.78 2.24
CA THR A 13 -15.69 18.96 1.89
C THR A 13 -15.97 19.10 0.40
N VAL A 14 -15.82 17.99 -0.34
CA VAL A 14 -16.04 17.90 -1.78
C VAL A 14 -17.43 17.35 -2.06
N VAL A 15 -18.22 18.09 -2.82
CA VAL A 15 -19.59 17.73 -3.22
C VAL A 15 -19.65 17.67 -4.75
N PRO A 16 -19.49 16.49 -5.38
CA PRO A 16 -19.59 16.36 -6.83
C PRO A 16 -21.05 16.37 -7.27
N VAL A 17 -21.37 17.23 -8.25
CA VAL A 17 -22.65 17.28 -8.97
C VAL A 17 -22.35 17.00 -10.43
N TRP A 18 -22.96 15.99 -11.01
CA TRP A 18 -22.63 15.51 -12.36
C TRP A 18 -23.83 15.30 -13.28
N ASN A 19 -25.06 15.28 -12.72
CA ASN A 19 -26.30 15.02 -13.46
C ASN A 19 -27.38 16.09 -13.30
N GLY A 20 -27.03 17.25 -12.73
CA GLY A 20 -27.96 18.34 -12.46
C GLY A 20 -28.96 18.06 -11.31
N GLU A 21 -29.00 16.84 -10.80
CA GLU A 21 -29.86 16.47 -9.67
C GLU A 21 -29.17 16.78 -8.35
N HIS A 22 -29.46 17.91 -7.72
CA HIS A 22 -28.87 18.28 -6.45
C HIS A 22 -29.88 18.98 -5.53
N ASN A 23 -29.56 19.03 -4.25
CA ASN A 23 -30.34 19.71 -3.22
C ASN A 23 -29.48 20.72 -2.46
N LEU A 24 -28.62 21.43 -3.18
CA LEU A 24 -27.62 22.35 -2.63
C LEU A 24 -28.22 23.42 -1.74
N GLY A 25 -29.41 23.92 -2.08
CA GLY A 25 -30.10 24.96 -1.28
C GLY A 25 -30.40 24.55 0.16
N LYS A 26 -30.61 23.25 0.39
CA LYS A 26 -30.81 22.69 1.75
C LYS A 26 -29.52 22.11 2.33
N LEU A 27 -28.61 21.62 1.47
CA LEU A 27 -27.39 20.96 1.89
C LEU A 27 -26.36 21.95 2.44
N LEU A 28 -26.12 23.05 1.70
CA LEU A 28 -25.06 24.01 2.03
C LEU A 28 -25.22 24.64 3.42
N PRO A 29 -26.41 25.17 3.81
CA PRO A 29 -26.57 25.70 5.16
C PRO A 29 -26.29 24.69 6.27
N ARG A 30 -26.77 23.44 6.12
CA ARG A 30 -26.51 22.37 7.10
C ARG A 30 -25.04 21.98 7.13
N LEU A 31 -24.39 21.95 5.98
CA LEU A 31 -22.98 21.65 5.87
C LEU A 31 -22.12 22.72 6.55
N SER A 32 -22.39 24.01 6.29
CA SER A 32 -21.71 25.14 6.95
C SER A 32 -21.84 25.05 8.47
N THR A 33 -23.07 24.89 8.99
CA THR A 33 -23.31 24.72 10.43
C THR A 33 -22.55 23.52 11.00
N THR A 34 -22.53 22.41 10.26
CA THR A 34 -21.79 21.22 10.69
C THR A 34 -20.30 21.49 10.80
N LEU A 35 -19.71 22.14 9.79
CA LEU A 35 -18.28 22.47 9.76
C LEU A 35 -17.89 23.48 10.84
N GLU A 36 -18.69 24.50 11.09
CA GLU A 36 -18.48 25.47 12.17
C GLU A 36 -18.43 24.79 13.55
N THR A 37 -19.34 23.83 13.78
CA THR A 37 -19.41 23.10 15.07
C THR A 37 -18.30 22.06 15.29
N LEU A 38 -17.50 21.76 14.26
CA LEU A 38 -16.39 20.78 14.39
C LEU A 38 -15.18 21.30 15.19
N ASN A 39 -15.04 22.61 15.36
CA ASN A 39 -13.84 23.25 15.91
C ASN A 39 -12.54 22.71 15.27
N ALA A 40 -12.58 22.48 13.95
CA ALA A 40 -11.50 21.87 13.20
C ALA A 40 -10.38 22.85 12.81
N GLY A 41 -10.57 24.15 13.02
CA GLY A 41 -9.83 25.23 12.39
C GLY A 41 -10.41 25.58 11.01
N PRO A 42 -9.65 26.21 10.10
CA PRO A 42 -10.15 26.60 8.78
C PRO A 42 -10.70 25.42 8.00
N THR A 43 -11.89 25.58 7.43
CA THR A 43 -12.54 24.58 6.56
C THR A 43 -12.92 25.20 5.22
N GLU A 44 -13.06 24.36 4.19
CA GLU A 44 -13.60 24.79 2.89
C GLU A 44 -14.65 23.83 2.37
N ILE A 45 -15.59 24.37 1.61
CA ILE A 45 -16.60 23.62 0.84
C ILE A 45 -16.24 23.78 -0.64
N VAL A 46 -16.03 22.66 -1.33
CA VAL A 46 -15.75 22.61 -2.77
C VAL A 46 -16.91 21.89 -3.44
N VAL A 47 -17.67 22.62 -4.25
CA VAL A 47 -18.78 22.07 -5.03
C VAL A 47 -18.36 21.98 -6.49
N VAL A 48 -18.46 20.80 -7.08
CA VAL A 48 -18.16 20.61 -8.51
C VAL A 48 -19.46 20.67 -9.29
N LEU A 49 -19.51 21.56 -10.27
CA LEU A 49 -20.69 21.84 -11.10
C LEU A 49 -20.31 21.87 -12.59
N PRO A 50 -21.23 21.54 -13.52
CA PRO A 50 -21.12 21.97 -14.91
C PRO A 50 -21.00 23.49 -15.02
N SER A 51 -20.38 23.98 -16.10
CA SER A 51 -20.11 25.44 -16.26
C SER A 51 -21.36 26.27 -16.40
N ASP A 52 -22.46 25.68 -16.86
CA ASP A 52 -23.76 26.33 -17.09
C ASP A 52 -24.76 26.12 -15.92
N ASP A 53 -24.36 25.45 -14.84
CA ASP A 53 -25.25 25.17 -13.72
C ASP A 53 -25.56 26.44 -12.92
N PRO A 54 -26.85 26.85 -12.82
CA PRO A 54 -27.27 28.08 -12.12
C PRO A 54 -26.99 28.05 -10.62
N ALA A 55 -26.70 26.90 -10.05
CA ALA A 55 -26.38 26.76 -8.63
C ALA A 55 -25.02 27.35 -8.24
N ALA A 56 -24.17 27.72 -9.20
CA ALA A 56 -22.86 28.33 -8.92
C ALA A 56 -22.99 29.57 -8.02
N ALA A 57 -23.89 30.51 -8.35
CA ALA A 57 -24.16 31.69 -7.55
C ALA A 57 -24.67 31.39 -6.13
N LEU A 58 -25.39 30.28 -5.94
CA LEU A 58 -25.82 29.82 -4.61
C LEU A 58 -24.64 29.32 -3.78
N VAL A 59 -23.73 28.53 -4.38
CA VAL A 59 -22.55 28.03 -3.72
C VAL A 59 -21.66 29.16 -3.22
N GLU A 60 -21.38 30.15 -4.08
CA GLU A 60 -20.53 31.30 -3.75
C GLU A 60 -21.15 32.16 -2.62
N ARG A 61 -22.46 32.44 -2.69
CA ARG A 61 -23.17 33.14 -1.61
C ARG A 61 -23.16 32.40 -0.28
N SER A 62 -23.02 31.07 -0.31
CA SER A 62 -22.91 30.25 0.88
C SER A 62 -21.45 30.10 1.39
N GLY A 63 -20.49 30.85 0.81
CA GLY A 63 -19.08 30.79 1.18
C GLY A 63 -18.36 29.54 0.65
N GLY A 64 -18.98 28.78 -0.24
CA GLY A 64 -18.37 27.66 -0.93
C GLY A 64 -17.58 28.08 -2.16
N ARG A 65 -16.66 27.24 -2.61
CA ARG A 65 -15.90 27.42 -3.85
C ARG A 65 -16.43 26.49 -4.93
N VAL A 66 -16.73 27.06 -6.10
CA VAL A 66 -17.14 26.31 -7.28
C VAL A 66 -15.92 25.83 -8.06
N VAL A 67 -15.98 24.60 -8.53
CA VAL A 67 -15.06 24.00 -9.50
C VAL A 67 -15.88 23.54 -10.69
N HIS A 68 -15.57 24.03 -11.88
CA HIS A 68 -16.28 23.63 -13.09
C HIS A 68 -15.73 22.33 -13.68
N CYS A 69 -16.62 21.42 -14.05
CA CYS A 69 -16.29 20.16 -14.72
C CYS A 69 -17.38 19.81 -15.72
N ASP A 70 -17.09 19.98 -17.01
CA ASP A 70 -18.01 19.68 -18.10
C ASP A 70 -17.83 18.26 -18.66
N LEU A 71 -16.86 17.53 -18.16
CA LEU A 71 -16.68 16.11 -18.51
C LEU A 71 -17.80 15.27 -17.89
N PRO A 72 -18.44 14.40 -18.68
CA PRO A 72 -19.53 13.58 -18.18
C PRO A 72 -19.06 12.53 -17.18
N GLY A 73 -19.92 12.19 -16.21
CA GLY A 73 -19.70 11.11 -15.26
C GLY A 73 -19.28 11.55 -13.86
N TYR A 74 -19.72 10.76 -12.89
CA TYR A 74 -19.44 11.00 -11.47
C TYR A 74 -17.94 11.04 -11.15
N GLY A 75 -17.15 10.15 -11.77
CA GLY A 75 -15.72 10.05 -11.54
C GLY A 75 -14.96 11.30 -11.95
N ASN A 76 -15.34 11.92 -13.08
CA ASN A 76 -14.73 13.18 -13.53
C ASN A 76 -15.01 14.32 -12.57
N ALA A 77 -16.27 14.48 -12.14
CA ALA A 77 -16.64 15.48 -11.14
C ALA A 77 -15.92 15.24 -9.79
N LEU A 78 -15.88 13.98 -9.34
CA LEU A 78 -15.17 13.62 -8.11
C LEU A 78 -13.67 13.96 -8.21
N ASN A 79 -13.01 13.60 -9.31
CA ASN A 79 -11.59 13.87 -9.53
C ASN A 79 -11.27 15.37 -9.56
N ALA A 80 -12.10 16.18 -10.25
CA ALA A 80 -11.96 17.62 -10.28
C ALA A 80 -12.05 18.23 -8.87
N GLY A 81 -13.01 17.75 -8.06
CA GLY A 81 -13.18 18.20 -6.70
C GLY A 81 -12.03 17.78 -5.78
N LEU A 82 -11.56 16.54 -5.89
CA LEU A 82 -10.42 16.04 -5.11
C LEU A 82 -9.12 16.76 -5.46
N ALA A 83 -8.87 17.03 -6.75
CA ALA A 83 -7.71 17.80 -7.20
C ALA A 83 -7.72 19.25 -6.73
N ALA A 84 -8.92 19.84 -6.60
CA ALA A 84 -9.09 21.21 -6.13
C ALA A 84 -9.06 21.35 -4.61
N ALA A 85 -9.28 20.26 -3.84
CA ALA A 85 -9.31 20.28 -2.40
C ALA A 85 -7.92 20.60 -1.81
N ARG A 86 -7.87 21.51 -0.83
CA ARG A 86 -6.64 22.01 -0.20
C ARG A 86 -6.45 21.51 1.23
N GLY A 87 -7.49 20.88 1.78
CA GLY A 87 -7.52 20.47 3.18
C GLY A 87 -6.55 19.33 3.52
N ARG A 88 -6.02 19.37 4.73
CA ARG A 88 -5.24 18.26 5.27
C ARG A 88 -6.05 16.96 5.31
N TRP A 89 -7.35 17.07 5.52
CA TRP A 89 -8.34 16.02 5.38
C TRP A 89 -9.36 16.41 4.32
N VAL A 90 -9.84 15.45 3.56
CA VAL A 90 -10.85 15.69 2.51
C VAL A 90 -12.01 14.74 2.73
N VAL A 91 -13.22 15.29 2.83
CA VAL A 91 -14.46 14.52 2.86
C VAL A 91 -15.15 14.63 1.52
N THR A 92 -15.61 13.52 0.97
CA THR A 92 -16.51 13.47 -0.18
C THR A 92 -17.92 13.14 0.27
N MET A 93 -18.95 13.74 -0.31
CA MET A 93 -20.36 13.42 -0.05
C MET A 93 -21.23 13.77 -1.24
N ASP A 94 -22.33 13.03 -1.42
CA ASP A 94 -23.28 13.29 -2.49
C ASP A 94 -24.19 14.51 -2.19
N ALA A 95 -24.64 15.19 -3.23
CA ALA A 95 -25.46 16.41 -3.14
C ALA A 95 -26.97 16.16 -2.90
N ASP A 96 -27.41 14.90 -2.76
CA ASP A 96 -28.80 14.46 -2.79
C ASP A 96 -29.43 14.21 -1.40
N PHE A 97 -28.73 14.55 -0.32
CA PHE A 97 -29.14 14.25 1.07
C PHE A 97 -29.24 12.78 1.44
N SER A 98 -28.72 11.85 0.62
CA SER A 98 -28.53 10.48 1.04
C SER A 98 -27.46 10.35 2.16
N HIS A 99 -26.58 11.34 2.20
CA HIS A 99 -25.54 11.53 3.22
C HIS A 99 -25.88 12.75 4.09
N HIS A 100 -26.05 12.52 5.40
CA HIS A 100 -26.30 13.60 6.34
C HIS A 100 -24.99 14.32 6.72
N PRO A 101 -24.86 15.64 6.53
CA PRO A 101 -23.63 16.39 6.83
C PRO A 101 -23.13 16.18 8.27
N GLU A 102 -24.02 16.03 9.22
CA GLU A 102 -23.67 15.86 10.64
C GLU A 102 -22.80 14.63 10.90
N PHE A 103 -22.83 13.63 10.02
CA PHE A 103 -21.97 12.45 10.13
C PHE A 103 -20.48 12.76 9.90
N ILE A 104 -20.17 13.90 9.26
CA ILE A 104 -18.80 14.41 9.13
C ILE A 104 -18.13 14.52 10.50
N ARG A 105 -18.87 14.90 11.55
CA ARG A 105 -18.36 14.94 12.93
C ARG A 105 -17.86 13.56 13.39
N THR A 106 -18.59 12.50 13.07
CA THR A 106 -18.17 11.13 13.43
C THR A 106 -16.90 10.73 12.71
N LEU A 107 -16.78 11.05 11.42
CA LEU A 107 -15.55 10.81 10.65
C LEU A 107 -14.38 11.64 11.19
N TRP A 108 -14.62 12.92 11.49
CA TRP A 108 -13.60 13.83 12.03
C TRP A 108 -13.03 13.36 13.35
N LEU A 109 -13.86 12.91 14.27
CA LEU A 109 -13.42 12.38 15.57
C LEU A 109 -12.56 11.11 15.40
N ARG A 110 -12.81 10.33 14.36
CA ARG A 110 -12.09 9.07 14.06
C ARG A 110 -10.92 9.24 13.09
N ARG A 111 -10.66 10.44 12.56
CA ARG A 111 -9.66 10.67 11.49
C ARG A 111 -8.24 10.18 11.79
N ARG A 112 -7.87 10.03 13.07
CA ARG A 112 -6.56 9.54 13.48
C ARG A 112 -6.47 8.02 13.57
N THR A 113 -7.58 7.30 13.40
CA THR A 113 -7.62 5.84 13.51
C THR A 113 -7.26 5.13 12.22
N ALA A 114 -7.43 5.80 11.07
CA ALA A 114 -7.07 5.31 9.75
C ALA A 114 -6.81 6.47 8.79
N ASP A 115 -6.19 6.18 7.65
CA ASP A 115 -5.86 7.16 6.61
C ASP A 115 -7.05 7.42 5.67
N VAL A 116 -7.96 6.42 5.55
CA VAL A 116 -9.24 6.51 4.85
C VAL A 116 -10.36 6.00 5.74
N LEU A 117 -11.42 6.77 5.89
CA LEU A 117 -12.64 6.36 6.59
C LEU A 117 -13.80 6.26 5.60
N ILE A 118 -14.49 5.13 5.59
CA ILE A 118 -15.67 4.90 4.76
C ILE A 118 -16.90 4.94 5.65
N ALA A 119 -17.86 5.82 5.37
CA ALA A 119 -19.20 5.73 5.95
C ALA A 119 -19.93 4.54 5.31
N SER A 120 -19.92 3.40 6.00
CA SER A 120 -20.31 2.10 5.46
C SER A 120 -21.76 1.75 5.81
N ARG A 121 -22.46 1.20 4.81
CA ARG A 121 -23.84 0.70 4.93
C ARG A 121 -23.92 -0.78 5.33
N TYR A 122 -22.77 -1.47 5.37
CA TYR A 122 -22.73 -2.94 5.40
C TYR A 122 -21.90 -3.54 6.55
N VAL A 123 -21.49 -2.73 7.49
CA VAL A 123 -20.81 -3.19 8.72
C VAL A 123 -21.79 -3.28 9.91
N PRO A 124 -21.46 -4.03 10.97
CA PRO A 124 -22.28 -4.08 12.19
C PRO A 124 -22.59 -2.69 12.74
N GLY A 125 -23.85 -2.44 13.08
CA GLY A 125 -24.33 -1.13 13.53
C GLY A 125 -24.73 -0.16 12.41
N ALA A 126 -24.53 -0.50 11.14
CA ALA A 126 -25.01 0.29 10.02
C ALA A 126 -26.48 -0.04 9.71
N TYR A 127 -27.20 0.96 9.19
CA TYR A 127 -28.56 0.83 8.70
C TYR A 127 -28.69 1.48 7.32
N ALA A 128 -29.36 0.78 6.38
CA ALA A 128 -29.60 1.30 5.04
C ALA A 128 -31.06 1.14 4.65
N SER A 129 -31.77 2.27 4.57
CA SER A 129 -33.13 2.37 4.05
C SER A 129 -33.08 2.62 2.53
N MET A 130 -33.21 1.55 1.75
CA MET A 130 -33.25 1.56 0.28
C MET A 130 -34.06 0.38 -0.25
N PRO A 131 -34.57 0.43 -1.50
CA PRO A 131 -35.26 -0.70 -2.12
C PRO A 131 -34.44 -1.98 -2.08
N LEU A 132 -35.12 -3.12 -1.85
CA LEU A 132 -34.46 -4.42 -1.70
C LEU A 132 -33.60 -4.80 -2.94
N SER A 133 -34.12 -4.54 -4.13
CA SER A 133 -33.39 -4.79 -5.40
C SER A 133 -32.06 -4.03 -5.45
N ARG A 134 -32.05 -2.74 -5.11
CA ARG A 134 -30.84 -1.92 -5.06
C ARG A 134 -29.88 -2.42 -3.99
N ARG A 135 -30.38 -2.81 -2.82
CA ARG A 135 -29.56 -3.35 -1.74
C ARG A 135 -28.88 -4.64 -2.13
N ILE A 136 -29.60 -5.55 -2.83
CA ILE A 136 -29.05 -6.80 -3.36
C ILE A 136 -27.98 -6.48 -4.41
N ALA A 137 -28.30 -5.67 -5.43
CA ALA A 137 -27.36 -5.29 -6.48
C ALA A 137 -26.06 -4.69 -5.93
N SER A 138 -26.17 -3.73 -4.99
CA SER A 138 -25.01 -3.09 -4.35
C SER A 138 -24.18 -4.10 -3.53
N ARG A 139 -24.82 -4.98 -2.75
CA ARG A 139 -24.10 -6.02 -2.00
C ARG A 139 -23.41 -7.02 -2.91
N THR A 140 -24.05 -7.42 -4.00
CA THR A 140 -23.45 -8.34 -4.99
C THR A 140 -22.25 -7.71 -5.66
N LEU A 141 -22.34 -6.46 -6.11
CA LEU A 141 -21.21 -5.73 -6.69
C LEU A 141 -20.04 -5.62 -5.70
N ASN A 142 -20.31 -5.18 -4.47
CA ASN A 142 -19.28 -5.10 -3.44
C ASN A 142 -18.65 -6.47 -3.13
N ARG A 143 -19.47 -7.55 -3.11
CA ARG A 143 -18.96 -8.92 -2.91
C ARG A 143 -18.04 -9.37 -4.05
N ILE A 144 -18.42 -9.09 -5.31
CA ILE A 144 -17.61 -9.42 -6.49
C ILE A 144 -16.24 -8.73 -6.39
N TYR A 145 -16.22 -7.39 -6.22
CA TYR A 145 -14.99 -6.63 -6.10
C TYR A 145 -14.14 -7.07 -4.90
N ARG A 146 -14.77 -7.22 -3.75
CA ARG A 146 -14.10 -7.67 -2.53
C ARG A 146 -13.40 -9.01 -2.72
N THR A 147 -14.09 -9.99 -3.31
CA THR A 147 -13.55 -11.34 -3.52
C THR A 147 -12.47 -11.34 -4.60
N ALA A 148 -12.74 -10.71 -5.76
CA ALA A 148 -11.80 -10.67 -6.87
C ALA A 148 -10.50 -9.93 -6.54
N LEU A 149 -10.56 -8.91 -5.68
CA LEU A 149 -9.43 -8.07 -5.30
C LEU A 149 -8.85 -8.41 -3.93
N ALA A 150 -9.35 -9.44 -3.26
CA ALA A 150 -8.95 -9.86 -1.92
C ALA A 150 -8.93 -8.67 -0.92
N LEU A 151 -10.05 -7.93 -0.84
CA LEU A 151 -10.20 -6.78 0.05
C LEU A 151 -10.99 -7.14 1.31
N PRO A 152 -10.61 -6.64 2.49
CA PRO A 152 -11.34 -6.91 3.74
C PRO A 152 -12.61 -6.08 3.91
N HIS A 153 -12.77 -4.98 3.14
CA HIS A 153 -13.82 -3.97 3.32
C HIS A 153 -15.14 -4.39 2.66
N HIS A 154 -16.27 -3.97 3.25
CA HIS A 154 -17.62 -4.39 2.83
C HIS A 154 -18.31 -3.39 1.90
N ASP A 155 -18.05 -2.08 2.06
CA ASP A 155 -18.69 -1.02 1.27
C ASP A 155 -17.68 -0.25 0.41
N LEU A 156 -17.41 -0.81 -0.76
CA LEU A 156 -16.52 -0.19 -1.76
C LEU A 156 -17.24 0.86 -2.63
N SER A 157 -18.56 0.96 -2.51
CA SER A 157 -19.40 1.81 -3.36
C SER A 157 -20.01 3.02 -2.63
N SER A 158 -19.69 3.23 -1.35
CA SER A 158 -20.09 4.45 -0.65
C SER A 158 -19.27 5.65 -1.14
N GLY A 159 -19.93 6.76 -1.52
CA GLY A 159 -19.30 8.03 -1.87
C GLY A 159 -19.02 8.91 -0.65
N PHE A 160 -19.52 8.56 0.54
CA PHE A 160 -19.28 9.31 1.76
C PHE A 160 -18.01 8.79 2.46
N ARG A 161 -16.93 9.49 2.26
CA ARG A 161 -15.60 9.07 2.75
C ARG A 161 -14.80 10.26 3.24
N MET A 162 -13.87 9.98 4.15
CA MET A 162 -12.83 10.92 4.55
C MET A 162 -11.47 10.34 4.19
N TYR A 163 -10.63 11.16 3.59
CA TYR A 163 -9.26 10.82 3.18
C TYR A 163 -8.27 11.77 3.86
N SER A 164 -7.12 11.27 4.25
CA SER A 164 -5.99 12.18 4.49
C SER A 164 -5.48 12.74 3.17
N GLY A 165 -5.03 13.99 3.14
CA GLY A 165 -4.46 14.60 1.93
C GLY A 165 -3.27 13.80 1.38
N ALA A 166 -2.49 13.15 2.25
CA ALA A 166 -1.38 12.29 1.86
C ALA A 166 -1.83 11.08 1.02
N VAL A 167 -3.00 10.48 1.31
CA VAL A 167 -3.57 9.40 0.48
C VAL A 167 -3.84 9.89 -0.93
N LEU A 168 -4.50 11.05 -1.05
CA LEU A 168 -4.90 11.60 -2.35
C LEU A 168 -3.69 11.99 -3.20
N ALA A 169 -2.62 12.49 -2.58
CA ALA A 169 -1.36 12.79 -3.26
C ALA A 169 -0.63 11.55 -3.77
N ASP A 170 -0.79 10.40 -3.09
CA ASP A 170 -0.01 9.17 -3.35
C ASP A 170 -0.69 8.19 -4.32
N ILE A 171 -2.03 8.19 -4.42
CA ILE A 171 -2.76 7.21 -5.26
C ILE A 171 -2.67 7.49 -6.76
N GLY A 172 -2.17 8.66 -7.15
CA GLY A 172 -2.08 9.08 -8.54
C GLY A 172 -3.44 9.29 -9.23
N PRO A 173 -3.47 9.51 -10.53
CA PRO A 173 -4.68 9.83 -11.27
C PRO A 173 -5.69 8.67 -11.24
N VAL A 174 -6.99 9.00 -11.12
CA VAL A 174 -8.10 8.05 -11.20
C VAL A 174 -8.61 8.04 -12.64
N ASN A 175 -8.68 6.85 -13.23
CA ASN A 175 -8.99 6.70 -14.65
C ASN A 175 -10.46 6.34 -14.93
N ALA A 176 -11.21 5.96 -13.91
CA ALA A 176 -12.62 5.68 -14.02
C ALA A 176 -13.42 6.99 -14.02
N ASP A 177 -14.30 7.14 -14.99
CA ASP A 177 -15.16 8.32 -15.18
C ASP A 177 -16.53 8.18 -14.52
N GLY A 178 -16.93 6.96 -14.17
CA GLY A 178 -18.20 6.62 -13.51
C GLY A 178 -18.09 6.44 -12.00
N LEU A 179 -19.11 5.79 -11.43
CA LEU A 179 -19.16 5.42 -10.00
C LEU A 179 -18.09 4.40 -9.59
N ASP A 180 -17.50 3.70 -10.56
CA ASP A 180 -16.38 2.77 -10.38
C ASP A 180 -15.07 3.48 -9.99
N SER A 181 -15.02 4.82 -10.12
CA SER A 181 -13.96 5.66 -9.52
C SER A 181 -13.85 5.49 -8.01
N LEU A 182 -14.97 5.25 -7.33
CA LEU A 182 -14.99 5.00 -5.89
C LEU A 182 -14.23 3.72 -5.51
N GLN A 183 -14.37 2.66 -6.30
CA GLN A 183 -13.61 1.43 -6.12
C GLN A 183 -12.15 1.64 -6.48
N GLU A 184 -11.86 2.35 -7.57
CA GLU A 184 -10.48 2.61 -8.00
C GLU A 184 -9.68 3.34 -6.94
N ILE A 185 -10.22 4.42 -6.35
CA ILE A 185 -9.57 5.18 -5.27
C ILE A 185 -9.24 4.27 -4.08
N LEU A 186 -10.21 3.48 -3.61
CA LEU A 186 -10.00 2.59 -2.45
C LEU A 186 -8.96 1.52 -2.72
N VAL A 187 -9.02 0.89 -3.89
CA VAL A 187 -8.09 -0.18 -4.23
C VAL A 187 -6.67 0.35 -4.40
N LYS A 188 -6.51 1.55 -5.01
CA LYS A 188 -5.21 2.21 -5.10
C LYS A 188 -4.67 2.58 -3.72
N ALA A 189 -5.48 3.17 -2.84
CA ALA A 189 -5.08 3.47 -1.47
C ALA A 189 -4.65 2.21 -0.72
N PHE A 190 -5.43 1.12 -0.85
CA PHE A 190 -5.11 -0.15 -0.22
C PHE A 190 -3.82 -0.78 -0.78
N ALA A 191 -3.63 -0.72 -2.11
CA ALA A 191 -2.41 -1.21 -2.76
C ALA A 191 -1.16 -0.40 -2.39
N GLN A 192 -1.32 0.86 -1.98
CA GLN A 192 -0.24 1.71 -1.42
C GLN A 192 -0.05 1.53 0.09
N GLY A 193 -0.73 0.57 0.71
CA GLY A 193 -0.58 0.22 2.12
C GLY A 193 -1.26 1.20 3.09
N TRP A 194 -2.13 2.08 2.60
CA TRP A 194 -2.88 2.98 3.45
C TRP A 194 -3.93 2.25 4.27
N LYS A 195 -4.08 2.65 5.52
CA LYS A 195 -5.05 2.06 6.44
C LYS A 195 -6.45 2.58 6.14
N ILE A 196 -7.37 1.66 5.85
CA ILE A 196 -8.77 1.95 5.56
C ILE A 196 -9.63 1.37 6.68
N GLN A 197 -10.61 2.13 7.15
CA GLN A 197 -11.56 1.71 8.17
C GLN A 197 -12.98 2.05 7.78
N GLU A 198 -13.90 1.14 8.04
CA GLU A 198 -15.34 1.37 7.86
C GLU A 198 -15.97 1.86 9.17
N VAL A 199 -16.83 2.87 9.04
CA VAL A 199 -17.60 3.48 10.14
C VAL A 199 -19.09 3.27 9.85
N PRO A 200 -19.88 2.66 10.74
CA PRO A 200 -21.28 2.37 10.47
C PRO A 200 -22.08 3.64 10.23
N LEU A 201 -22.82 3.67 9.10
CA LEU A 201 -23.64 4.79 8.66
C LEU A 201 -25.12 4.45 8.73
N PHE A 202 -25.94 5.41 9.17
CA PHE A 202 -27.38 5.42 8.91
C PHE A 202 -27.65 6.07 7.56
N TYR A 203 -27.88 5.24 6.54
CA TYR A 203 -28.09 5.68 5.17
C TYR A 203 -29.59 5.69 4.86
N ARG A 204 -30.07 6.80 4.28
CA ARG A 204 -31.42 6.91 3.74
C ARG A 204 -31.37 7.36 2.30
N GLN A 205 -31.87 6.53 1.38
CA GLN A 205 -31.88 6.87 -0.03
C GLN A 205 -32.70 8.12 -0.29
N SER A 206 -32.14 9.03 -1.11
CA SER A 206 -32.89 10.16 -1.66
C SER A 206 -33.92 9.69 -2.69
N ARG A 207 -35.01 10.46 -2.86
CA ARG A 207 -36.04 10.20 -3.85
C ARG A 207 -35.62 10.58 -5.28
N THR A 208 -34.56 11.37 -5.44
CA THR A 208 -34.10 11.90 -6.72
C THR A 208 -33.24 10.94 -7.53
N TRP A 209 -32.96 9.74 -7.02
CA TRP A 209 -32.11 8.80 -7.73
C TRP A 209 -32.87 8.11 -8.87
N THR A 210 -32.56 8.47 -10.12
CA THR A 210 -33.09 7.83 -11.34
C THR A 210 -32.20 6.66 -11.73
N SER A 211 -32.83 5.51 -12.02
CA SER A 211 -32.19 4.25 -12.38
C SER A 211 -31.64 4.20 -13.82
N GLY A 212 -31.39 5.37 -14.44
CA GLY A 212 -30.93 5.44 -15.81
C GLY A 212 -29.53 4.84 -16.00
N ARG A 213 -29.43 3.84 -16.90
CA ARG A 213 -28.21 3.30 -17.52
C ARG A 213 -27.43 2.22 -16.75
N LEU A 214 -28.12 1.19 -16.27
CA LEU A 214 -27.46 -0.02 -15.73
C LEU A 214 -26.49 -0.70 -16.71
N THR A 215 -26.71 -0.59 -18.03
CA THR A 215 -25.86 -1.21 -19.07
C THR A 215 -24.56 -0.44 -19.31
N GLU A 216 -24.56 0.90 -19.30
CA GLU A 216 -23.33 1.71 -19.43
C GLU A 216 -22.48 1.60 -18.17
N LEU A 217 -23.12 1.54 -16.99
CA LEU A 217 -22.45 1.25 -15.73
C LEU A 217 -21.72 -0.10 -15.76
N GLY A 218 -22.31 -1.14 -16.38
CA GLY A 218 -21.76 -2.49 -16.37
C GLY A 218 -20.39 -2.63 -17.03
N MET A 219 -20.18 -2.01 -18.20
CA MET A 219 -18.92 -2.13 -18.95
C MET A 219 -17.77 -1.38 -18.28
N GLY A 220 -18.02 -0.19 -17.72
CA GLY A 220 -17.04 0.56 -16.93
C GLY A 220 -16.54 -0.25 -15.73
N TYR A 221 -17.44 -0.84 -14.97
CA TYR A 221 -17.09 -1.68 -13.82
C TYR A 221 -16.23 -2.89 -14.20
N VAL A 222 -16.53 -3.59 -15.31
CA VAL A 222 -15.74 -4.74 -15.77
C VAL A 222 -14.32 -4.32 -16.18
N LYS A 223 -14.20 -3.23 -16.96
CA LYS A 223 -12.91 -2.68 -17.38
C LYS A 223 -12.07 -2.25 -16.17
N THR A 224 -12.68 -1.54 -15.24
CA THR A 224 -12.01 -1.09 -14.01
C THR A 224 -11.61 -2.27 -13.13
N LEU A 225 -12.48 -3.28 -12.96
CA LEU A 225 -12.13 -4.51 -12.23
C LEU A 225 -10.90 -5.18 -12.83
N GLY A 226 -10.82 -5.32 -14.16
CA GLY A 226 -9.65 -5.91 -14.84
C GLY A 226 -8.34 -5.15 -14.54
N ARG A 227 -8.36 -3.81 -14.63
CA ARG A 227 -7.18 -2.98 -14.28
C ARG A 227 -6.79 -3.14 -12.81
N LEU A 228 -7.77 -3.16 -11.93
CA LEU A 228 -7.52 -3.29 -10.48
C LEU A 228 -7.05 -4.69 -10.12
N MET A 229 -7.49 -5.73 -10.81
CA MET A 229 -6.95 -7.09 -10.66
C MET A 229 -5.48 -7.15 -11.08
N ALA A 230 -5.10 -6.52 -12.19
CA ALA A 230 -3.70 -6.42 -12.59
C ALA A 230 -2.85 -5.74 -11.50
N LEU A 231 -3.28 -4.57 -11.00
CA LEU A 231 -2.60 -3.87 -9.90
C LEU A 231 -2.48 -4.74 -8.64
N ARG A 232 -3.56 -5.40 -8.23
CA ARG A 232 -3.58 -6.22 -7.01
C ARG A 232 -2.71 -7.47 -7.12
N ASN A 233 -2.57 -8.04 -8.31
CA ASN A 233 -1.74 -9.21 -8.56
C ASN A 233 -0.29 -8.88 -8.93
N SER A 234 0.07 -7.60 -8.97
CA SER A 234 1.44 -7.17 -9.18
C SER A 234 2.19 -6.98 -7.85
N VAL A 235 3.52 -7.01 -7.92
CA VAL A 235 4.43 -6.69 -6.80
C VAL A 235 4.26 -5.25 -6.29
N LYS A 236 3.62 -4.39 -7.08
CA LYS A 236 3.28 -3.01 -6.70
C LYS A 236 2.23 -2.93 -5.59
N SER A 237 1.48 -4.02 -5.33
CA SER A 237 0.54 -4.06 -4.21
C SER A 237 1.28 -4.27 -2.89
N ALA A 238 1.00 -3.40 -1.91
CA ALA A 238 1.69 -3.40 -0.62
C ALA A 238 1.60 -4.74 0.12
N ASP A 239 0.48 -5.47 -0.01
CA ASP A 239 0.22 -6.74 0.65
C ASP A 239 0.52 -7.98 -0.21
N TYR A 240 1.26 -7.81 -1.31
CA TYR A 240 1.52 -8.91 -2.26
C TYR A 240 2.12 -10.15 -1.58
N ASP A 241 3.22 -9.98 -0.84
CA ASP A 241 3.92 -11.11 -0.19
C ASP A 241 3.07 -11.74 0.91
N HIS A 242 2.33 -10.90 1.66
CA HIS A 242 1.39 -11.38 2.67
C HIS A 242 0.30 -12.28 2.09
N ARG A 243 -0.29 -11.90 0.94
CA ARG A 243 -1.30 -12.72 0.24
C ARG A 243 -0.71 -13.96 -0.41
N ALA A 244 0.51 -13.85 -0.92
CA ALA A 244 1.20 -14.98 -1.56
C ALA A 244 1.38 -16.16 -0.59
N PHE A 245 1.55 -15.90 0.71
CA PHE A 245 1.66 -16.92 1.76
C PHE A 245 0.39 -17.80 1.89
N ASP A 246 -0.79 -17.24 1.68
CA ASP A 246 -2.08 -17.94 1.70
C ASP A 246 -2.69 -18.06 0.31
N SER A 247 -1.87 -18.01 -0.74
CA SER A 247 -2.32 -18.09 -2.11
C SER A 247 -3.18 -19.34 -2.37
N TRP A 248 -4.22 -19.16 -3.17
CA TRP A 248 -5.02 -20.28 -3.68
C TRP A 248 -4.23 -21.17 -4.66
N ILE A 249 -3.12 -20.67 -5.22
CA ILE A 249 -2.19 -21.41 -6.07
C ILE A 249 -1.32 -22.28 -5.18
N PRO A 250 -1.44 -23.63 -5.22
CA PRO A 250 -0.77 -24.51 -4.28
C PRO A 250 0.76 -24.37 -4.30
N LEU A 251 1.35 -24.21 -5.49
CA LEU A 251 2.81 -24.08 -5.65
C LEU A 251 3.33 -22.78 -5.00
N GLN A 252 2.67 -21.65 -5.25
CA GLN A 252 3.04 -20.36 -4.64
C GLN A 252 2.92 -20.42 -3.12
N ARG A 253 1.81 -20.97 -2.61
CA ARG A 253 1.58 -21.16 -1.17
C ARG A 253 2.64 -22.05 -0.52
N TYR A 254 2.97 -23.18 -1.15
CA TYR A 254 4.03 -24.08 -0.68
C TYR A 254 5.36 -23.35 -0.58
N TRP A 255 5.74 -22.60 -1.63
CA TRP A 255 7.01 -21.88 -1.71
C TRP A 255 7.17 -20.85 -0.59
N GLN A 256 6.16 -20.00 -0.44
CA GLN A 256 6.17 -18.97 0.60
C GLN A 256 6.22 -19.53 2.01
N ARG A 257 5.49 -20.62 2.26
CA ARG A 257 5.48 -21.28 3.57
C ARG A 257 6.78 -22.03 3.86
N ALA A 258 7.34 -22.73 2.90
CA ALA A 258 8.60 -23.42 3.05
C ALA A 258 9.77 -22.46 3.31
N ARG A 259 9.86 -21.37 2.52
CA ARG A 259 10.82 -20.28 2.76
C ARG A 259 10.71 -19.72 4.17
N PHE A 260 9.51 -19.38 4.57
CA PHE A 260 9.24 -18.86 5.92
C PHE A 260 9.73 -19.82 7.02
N GLN A 261 9.45 -21.11 6.90
CA GLN A 261 9.87 -22.10 7.90
C GLN A 261 11.40 -22.23 7.97
N VAL A 262 12.08 -22.24 6.83
CA VAL A 262 13.55 -22.32 6.78
C VAL A 262 14.16 -21.07 7.44
N ILE A 263 13.73 -19.86 7.04
CA ILE A 263 14.26 -18.61 7.60
C ILE A 263 14.01 -18.54 9.09
N ARG A 264 12.78 -18.84 9.54
CA ARG A 264 12.45 -18.85 10.96
C ARG A 264 13.28 -19.81 11.78
N GLY A 265 13.50 -21.04 11.25
CA GLY A 265 14.35 -22.02 11.92
C GLY A 265 15.82 -21.60 12.01
N MET A 266 16.35 -20.93 10.97
CA MET A 266 17.72 -20.40 10.98
C MET A 266 17.89 -19.18 11.91
N ALA A 267 16.81 -18.39 12.12
CA ALA A 267 16.82 -17.21 12.98
C ALA A 267 16.51 -17.52 14.46
N ASP A 268 16.21 -18.77 14.79
CA ASP A 268 15.82 -19.18 16.13
C ASP A 268 16.92 -18.89 17.17
N GLY A 269 16.51 -18.41 18.35
CA GLY A 269 17.43 -18.02 19.42
C GLY A 269 18.03 -16.60 19.29
N SER A 270 17.81 -15.90 18.18
CA SER A 270 18.30 -14.53 18.00
C SER A 270 17.38 -13.51 18.69
N THR A 271 18.00 -12.45 19.24
CA THR A 271 17.30 -11.44 20.04
C THR A 271 17.23 -10.06 19.37
N ARG A 272 18.26 -9.69 18.61
CA ARG A 272 18.37 -8.43 17.86
C ARG A 272 18.40 -8.74 16.37
N LEU A 273 17.22 -8.81 15.76
CA LEU A 273 17.06 -9.23 14.38
C LEU A 273 16.82 -8.02 13.46
N LEU A 274 17.41 -8.06 12.27
CA LEU A 274 17.16 -7.13 11.17
C LEU A 274 16.66 -7.92 9.96
N ASP A 275 15.50 -7.53 9.41
CA ASP A 275 14.94 -8.09 8.18
C ASP A 275 15.04 -7.05 7.05
N ILE A 276 15.99 -7.24 6.14
CA ILE A 276 16.30 -6.31 5.04
C ILE A 276 15.53 -6.74 3.78
N GLY A 277 14.83 -5.79 3.16
CA GLY A 277 13.88 -6.07 2.10
C GLY A 277 12.68 -6.84 2.63
N CYS A 278 12.20 -6.45 3.83
CA CYS A 278 11.18 -7.19 4.56
C CYS A 278 9.85 -7.32 3.81
N GLY A 279 9.63 -6.51 2.76
CA GLY A 279 8.43 -6.55 1.95
C GLY A 279 7.16 -6.43 2.79
N SER A 280 6.17 -7.26 2.49
CA SER A 280 5.00 -7.49 3.34
C SER A 280 4.96 -8.93 3.86
N SER A 281 6.12 -9.56 4.01
CA SER A 281 6.26 -10.94 4.44
C SER A 281 5.75 -11.15 5.88
N ARG A 282 5.52 -12.41 6.25
CA ARG A 282 5.09 -12.77 7.60
C ARG A 282 6.24 -12.93 8.60
N ILE A 283 7.49 -12.74 8.19
CA ILE A 283 8.66 -12.88 9.05
C ILE A 283 8.54 -11.94 10.25
N LEU A 284 8.32 -10.64 10.00
CA LEU A 284 8.16 -9.65 11.08
C LEU A 284 6.94 -9.89 11.98
N GLN A 285 5.92 -10.62 11.52
CA GLN A 285 4.78 -10.97 12.36
C GLN A 285 5.11 -12.11 13.32
N SER A 286 6.00 -13.02 12.91
CA SER A 286 6.45 -14.14 13.73
C SER A 286 7.65 -13.83 14.61
N LEU A 287 8.38 -12.76 14.32
CA LEU A 287 9.55 -12.26 15.02
C LEU A 287 9.31 -10.79 15.43
N PRO A 288 8.46 -10.52 16.43
CA PRO A 288 8.02 -9.17 16.78
C PRO A 288 9.15 -8.24 17.24
N GLN A 289 10.29 -8.81 17.70
CA GLN A 289 11.48 -8.08 18.07
C GLN A 289 12.33 -7.62 16.87
N ALA A 290 12.04 -8.13 15.65
CA ALA A 290 12.81 -7.78 14.47
C ALA A 290 12.52 -6.36 13.98
N VAL A 291 13.57 -5.67 13.56
CA VAL A 291 13.49 -4.40 12.82
C VAL A 291 13.31 -4.72 11.33
N GLY A 292 12.28 -4.18 10.70
CA GLY A 292 12.05 -4.32 9.26
C GLY A 292 12.61 -3.14 8.48
N VAL A 293 13.37 -3.43 7.43
CA VAL A 293 13.90 -2.42 6.49
C VAL A 293 13.39 -2.71 5.08
N ASP A 294 12.88 -1.69 4.40
CA ASP A 294 12.51 -1.78 2.99
C ASP A 294 12.63 -0.42 2.30
N MET A 295 13.00 -0.38 1.02
CA MET A 295 13.00 0.85 0.23
C MET A 295 11.59 1.33 -0.10
N GLN A 296 10.62 0.40 -0.20
CA GLN A 296 9.27 0.68 -0.64
C GLN A 296 8.38 1.07 0.53
N ILE A 297 8.16 2.37 0.72
CA ILE A 297 7.34 2.91 1.81
C ILE A 297 5.94 2.28 1.89
N ARG A 298 5.35 1.85 0.75
CA ARG A 298 4.03 1.17 0.72
C ARG A 298 4.04 -0.15 1.47
N LYS A 299 5.13 -0.91 1.41
CA LYS A 299 5.31 -2.18 2.15
C LYS A 299 5.38 -1.92 3.65
N LEU A 300 6.15 -0.90 4.04
CA LEU A 300 6.27 -0.48 5.44
C LEU A 300 4.94 0.05 6.00
N ARG A 301 4.19 0.81 5.21
CA ARG A 301 2.82 1.26 5.60
C ARG A 301 1.91 0.07 5.89
N TRP A 302 1.93 -0.95 5.05
CA TRP A 302 1.16 -2.17 5.25
C TRP A 302 1.53 -2.89 6.54
N LEU A 303 2.82 -2.93 6.86
CA LEU A 303 3.34 -3.59 8.05
C LEU A 303 3.12 -2.79 9.35
N ARG A 304 2.70 -1.52 9.29
CA ARG A 304 2.51 -0.68 10.49
C ARG A 304 1.62 -1.35 11.53
N ALA A 305 2.16 -1.54 12.72
CA ALA A 305 1.45 -2.03 13.90
C ALA A 305 2.08 -1.41 15.16
N PRO A 306 1.34 -1.31 16.28
CA PRO A 306 1.90 -0.86 17.54
C PRO A 306 3.14 -1.68 17.93
N GLY A 307 4.22 -1.00 18.33
CA GLY A 307 5.48 -1.64 18.76
C GLY A 307 6.38 -2.19 17.64
N ARG A 308 5.93 -2.19 16.37
CA ARG A 308 6.77 -2.65 15.25
C ARG A 308 7.74 -1.57 14.81
N GLN A 309 9.02 -1.94 14.71
CA GLN A 309 10.09 -1.05 14.26
C GLN A 309 10.27 -1.24 12.75
N LEU A 310 10.08 -0.15 12.00
CA LEU A 310 10.14 -0.13 10.52
C LEU A 310 10.97 1.07 10.08
N VAL A 311 11.93 0.84 9.18
CA VAL A 311 12.84 1.86 8.67
C VAL A 311 12.84 1.83 7.15
N GLN A 312 12.68 2.97 6.52
CA GLN A 312 12.85 3.10 5.08
C GLN A 312 14.32 3.37 4.77
N ALA A 313 15.00 2.37 4.20
CA ALA A 313 16.41 2.48 3.83
C ALA A 313 16.78 1.48 2.74
N SER A 314 17.92 1.72 2.08
CA SER A 314 18.59 0.76 1.19
C SER A 314 19.40 -0.25 2.00
N LEU A 315 19.55 -1.47 1.49
CA LEU A 315 20.48 -2.45 2.06
C LEU A 315 21.94 -2.00 1.98
N MET A 316 22.26 -1.06 1.06
CA MET A 316 23.59 -0.52 0.84
C MET A 316 23.93 0.67 1.74
N GLU A 317 22.93 1.19 2.48
CA GLU A 317 23.07 2.32 3.39
C GLU A 317 22.12 2.14 4.56
N LEU A 318 22.53 1.30 5.52
CA LEU A 318 21.71 0.96 6.68
C LEU A 318 21.94 1.97 7.80
N PRO A 319 20.89 2.65 8.31
CA PRO A 319 21.01 3.68 9.34
C PRO A 319 21.16 3.09 10.75
N PHE A 320 22.03 2.09 10.90
CA PHE A 320 22.31 1.44 12.16
C PHE A 320 23.81 1.46 12.44
N GLY A 321 24.16 1.43 13.72
CA GLY A 321 25.55 1.32 14.16
C GLY A 321 26.15 -0.04 13.85
N ASP A 322 27.47 -0.13 13.89
CA ASP A 322 28.22 -1.37 13.73
C ASP A 322 27.82 -2.36 14.83
N ASP A 323 27.82 -3.66 14.48
CA ASP A 323 27.56 -4.78 15.39
C ASP A 323 26.20 -4.69 16.16
N ALA A 324 25.23 -3.99 15.59
CA ALA A 324 23.94 -3.72 16.23
C ALA A 324 23.05 -4.98 16.34
N PHE A 325 23.19 -5.95 15.43
CA PHE A 325 22.28 -7.10 15.31
C PHE A 325 23.02 -8.42 15.47
N ASP A 326 22.39 -9.39 16.13
CA ASP A 326 22.89 -10.76 16.23
C ASP A 326 22.36 -11.67 15.10
N CYS A 327 21.33 -11.23 14.35
CA CYS A 327 20.85 -11.86 13.15
C CYS A 327 20.41 -10.83 12.09
N VAL A 328 20.91 -11.00 10.86
CA VAL A 328 20.52 -10.22 9.69
C VAL A 328 19.89 -11.17 8.68
N ILE A 329 18.68 -10.88 8.24
CA ILE A 329 17.92 -11.63 7.24
C ILE A 329 17.82 -10.78 5.98
N SER A 330 18.08 -11.37 4.81
CA SER A 330 17.75 -10.77 3.51
C SER A 330 17.39 -11.89 2.54
N SER A 331 16.15 -11.94 2.10
CA SER A 331 15.65 -13.00 1.22
C SER A 331 14.89 -12.40 0.05
N GLU A 332 15.22 -12.82 -1.17
CA GLU A 332 14.64 -12.33 -2.43
C GLU A 332 14.85 -10.80 -2.60
N VAL A 333 16.08 -10.33 -2.41
CA VAL A 333 16.44 -8.91 -2.50
C VAL A 333 17.61 -8.69 -3.45
N ILE A 334 18.69 -9.43 -3.26
CA ILE A 334 19.97 -9.18 -3.95
C ILE A 334 19.93 -9.41 -5.46
N GLU A 335 19.02 -10.26 -5.94
CA GLU A 335 18.78 -10.51 -7.36
C GLU A 335 18.14 -9.33 -8.10
N HIS A 336 17.55 -8.39 -7.38
CA HIS A 336 16.91 -7.20 -7.96
C HIS A 336 17.85 -6.00 -8.10
N ILE A 337 19.10 -6.11 -7.62
CA ILE A 337 20.07 -5.01 -7.64
C ILE A 337 21.09 -5.27 -8.74
N PRO A 338 21.38 -4.30 -9.63
CA PRO A 338 22.44 -4.46 -10.64
C PRO A 338 23.78 -4.81 -10.00
N ARG A 339 24.52 -5.74 -10.62
CA ARG A 339 25.76 -6.28 -10.06
C ARG A 339 26.84 -5.21 -9.84
N GLU A 340 26.83 -4.19 -10.67
CA GLU A 340 27.76 -3.06 -10.59
C GLU A 340 27.46 -2.12 -9.41
N GLN A 341 26.26 -2.19 -8.88
CA GLN A 341 25.78 -1.32 -7.79
C GLN A 341 25.68 -2.03 -6.45
N ILE A 342 25.73 -3.39 -6.45
CA ILE A 342 25.52 -4.13 -5.22
C ILE A 342 26.73 -4.05 -4.29
N ASP A 343 26.51 -3.56 -3.09
CA ASP A 343 27.46 -3.60 -1.98
C ASP A 343 26.75 -4.20 -0.75
N LEU A 344 27.24 -5.37 -0.32
CA LEU A 344 26.70 -6.09 0.82
C LEU A 344 27.49 -5.81 2.13
N SER A 345 28.47 -4.91 2.09
CA SER A 345 29.36 -4.60 3.22
C SER A 345 28.57 -4.09 4.43
N ASP A 346 27.53 -3.31 4.23
CA ASP A 346 26.69 -2.77 5.31
C ASP A 346 25.94 -3.86 6.08
N MET A 347 25.54 -4.97 5.40
CA MET A 347 24.92 -6.12 6.08
C MET A 347 25.91 -6.77 7.05
N VAL A 348 27.20 -6.84 6.68
CA VAL A 348 28.26 -7.38 7.54
C VAL A 348 28.66 -6.39 8.62
N ARG A 349 28.66 -5.10 8.32
CA ARG A 349 28.97 -4.03 9.29
C ARG A 349 28.01 -4.04 10.47
N VAL A 350 26.71 -4.09 10.20
CA VAL A 350 25.68 -4.09 11.25
C VAL A 350 25.54 -5.40 11.99
N LEU A 351 26.14 -6.50 11.48
CA LEU A 351 26.11 -7.82 12.08
C LEU A 351 27.20 -7.94 13.16
N ALA A 352 26.81 -8.32 14.37
CA ALA A 352 27.73 -8.49 15.50
C ALA A 352 28.70 -9.67 15.29
N PRO A 353 29.91 -9.66 15.89
CA PRO A 353 30.79 -10.82 15.92
C PRO A 353 30.09 -12.05 16.51
N GLY A 354 30.13 -13.18 15.81
CA GLY A 354 29.36 -14.39 16.14
C GLY A 354 27.91 -14.36 15.67
N GLY A 355 27.44 -13.24 15.09
CA GLY A 355 26.09 -13.09 14.55
C GLY A 355 25.90 -13.88 13.25
N THR A 356 24.65 -14.11 12.93
CA THR A 356 24.21 -14.93 11.77
C THR A 356 23.66 -14.07 10.65
N LEU A 357 24.16 -14.22 9.42
CA LEU A 357 23.54 -13.74 8.19
C LEU A 357 22.70 -14.87 7.57
N ILE A 358 21.43 -14.60 7.28
CA ILE A 358 20.52 -15.46 6.52
C ILE A 358 20.26 -14.79 5.18
N LEU A 359 20.77 -15.38 4.09
CA LEU A 359 20.69 -14.80 2.75
C LEU A 359 20.02 -15.77 1.79
N GLY A 360 18.85 -15.38 1.27
CA GLY A 360 18.03 -16.19 0.36
C GLY A 360 17.92 -15.58 -1.03
N THR A 361 18.11 -16.41 -2.08
CA THR A 361 17.94 -16.01 -3.49
C THR A 361 17.78 -17.25 -4.38
N PRO A 362 17.19 -17.14 -5.58
CA PRO A 362 17.12 -18.22 -6.55
C PRO A 362 18.49 -18.76 -6.99
N ASP A 363 18.60 -20.09 -7.15
CA ASP A 363 19.79 -20.73 -7.71
C ASP A 363 19.67 -20.91 -9.24
N TYR A 364 20.25 -20.02 -10.00
CA TYR A 364 20.27 -20.08 -11.46
C TYR A 364 21.17 -21.18 -12.03
N GLY A 365 21.97 -21.82 -11.20
CA GLY A 365 22.71 -23.05 -11.55
C GLY A 365 21.79 -24.26 -11.73
N ARG A 366 20.56 -24.22 -11.22
CA ARG A 366 19.59 -25.30 -11.31
C ARG A 366 18.59 -25.10 -12.43
N TRP A 367 18.39 -26.12 -13.28
CA TRP A 367 17.45 -26.06 -14.40
C TRP A 367 15.99 -25.93 -13.94
N ILE A 368 15.64 -26.48 -12.75
CA ILE A 368 14.30 -26.39 -12.15
C ILE A 368 13.89 -24.94 -11.97
N TRP A 369 14.78 -24.09 -11.43
CA TRP A 369 14.46 -22.66 -11.27
C TRP A 369 14.15 -21.99 -12.61
N ARG A 370 15.02 -22.19 -13.62
CA ARG A 370 14.83 -21.59 -14.95
C ARG A 370 13.51 -22.01 -15.61
N PHE A 371 13.11 -23.27 -15.41
CA PHE A 371 11.84 -23.79 -15.89
C PHE A 371 10.67 -23.14 -15.16
N LEU A 372 10.70 -23.09 -13.82
CA LEU A 372 9.65 -22.49 -12.99
C LEU A 372 9.51 -20.99 -13.24
N GLU A 373 10.62 -20.27 -13.34
CA GLU A 373 10.64 -18.84 -13.68
C GLU A 373 9.98 -18.58 -15.04
N GLY A 374 10.31 -19.39 -16.05
CA GLY A 374 9.70 -19.30 -17.38
C GLY A 374 8.19 -19.54 -17.38
N LEU A 375 7.72 -20.50 -16.59
CA LEU A 375 6.29 -20.75 -16.40
C LEU A 375 5.62 -19.60 -15.64
N TYR A 376 6.25 -19.14 -14.56
CA TYR A 376 5.73 -18.06 -13.72
C TYR A 376 5.58 -16.74 -14.50
N LYS A 377 6.57 -16.37 -15.31
CA LYS A 377 6.52 -15.19 -16.21
C LYS A 377 5.34 -15.21 -17.17
N LYS A 378 4.93 -16.39 -17.64
CA LYS A 378 3.76 -16.54 -18.52
C LYS A 378 2.43 -16.37 -17.78
N VAL A 379 2.36 -16.83 -16.53
CA VAL A 379 1.13 -16.81 -15.72
C VAL A 379 0.98 -15.48 -14.97
N PHE A 380 2.09 -14.89 -14.52
CA PHE A 380 2.15 -13.64 -13.74
C PHE A 380 3.18 -12.67 -14.32
N PRO A 381 2.88 -12.01 -15.45
CA PRO A 381 3.85 -11.15 -16.13
C PRO A 381 4.28 -9.92 -15.30
N GLU A 382 3.51 -9.54 -14.29
CA GLU A 382 3.83 -8.42 -13.36
C GLU A 382 4.32 -8.91 -11.99
N GLY A 383 4.77 -10.15 -11.90
CA GLY A 383 5.39 -10.71 -10.69
C GLY A 383 6.90 -10.46 -10.61
N TYR A 384 7.50 -10.76 -9.45
CA TYR A 384 8.95 -10.54 -9.19
C TYR A 384 9.88 -11.23 -10.21
N ALA A 385 9.49 -12.34 -10.82
CA ALA A 385 10.34 -13.07 -11.76
C ALA A 385 10.79 -12.25 -12.99
N THR A 386 10.10 -11.15 -13.31
CA THR A 386 10.51 -10.23 -14.38
C THR A 386 11.56 -9.20 -13.93
N GLU A 387 11.77 -9.06 -12.61
CA GLU A 387 12.65 -8.07 -12.00
C GLU A 387 14.01 -8.66 -11.59
N HIS A 388 14.29 -9.96 -11.83
CA HIS A 388 15.56 -10.57 -11.52
C HIS A 388 16.63 -10.13 -12.52
N ILE A 389 17.53 -9.26 -12.08
CA ILE A 389 18.65 -8.70 -12.87
C ILE A 389 19.89 -9.55 -12.64
N ASN A 390 20.22 -9.89 -11.39
CA ASN A 390 21.32 -10.73 -11.01
C ASN A 390 20.95 -12.20 -10.94
N ARG A 391 21.84 -13.04 -11.47
CA ARG A 391 21.67 -14.50 -11.52
C ARG A 391 22.76 -15.18 -10.69
N TYR A 392 22.42 -15.43 -9.42
CA TYR A 392 23.33 -16.14 -8.54
C TYR A 392 23.28 -17.64 -8.75
N THR A 393 24.43 -18.28 -8.60
CA THR A 393 24.54 -19.74 -8.42
C THR A 393 25.05 -20.02 -7.03
N ARG A 394 24.85 -21.24 -6.53
CA ARG A 394 25.38 -21.64 -5.22
C ARG A 394 26.86 -21.27 -5.06
N ARG A 395 27.69 -21.57 -6.07
CA ARG A 395 29.13 -21.31 -6.01
C ARG A 395 29.45 -19.82 -5.99
N SER A 396 28.80 -19.03 -6.84
CA SER A 396 29.07 -17.58 -6.92
C SER A 396 28.65 -16.86 -5.62
N LEU A 397 27.49 -17.21 -5.04
CA LEU A 397 27.03 -16.59 -3.82
C LEU A 397 27.85 -17.03 -2.61
N GLN A 398 28.19 -18.32 -2.50
CA GLN A 398 29.10 -18.81 -1.46
C GLN A 398 30.43 -18.06 -1.47
N HIS A 399 31.05 -17.94 -2.63
CA HIS A 399 32.32 -17.19 -2.79
C HIS A 399 32.19 -15.72 -2.37
N GLU A 400 31.07 -15.09 -2.69
CA GLU A 400 30.81 -13.68 -2.29
C GLU A 400 30.65 -13.55 -0.77
N ILE A 401 29.89 -14.44 -0.14
CA ILE A 401 29.73 -14.50 1.33
C ILE A 401 31.10 -14.70 2.03
N GLU A 402 31.91 -15.62 1.52
CA GLU A 402 33.27 -15.91 2.07
C GLU A 402 34.22 -14.72 1.87
N ARG A 403 34.14 -14.01 0.73
CA ARG A 403 34.91 -12.77 0.49
C ARG A 403 34.56 -11.64 1.44
N MET A 404 33.34 -11.60 1.94
CA MET A 404 32.92 -10.63 2.97
C MET A 404 33.42 -11.01 4.39
N GLY A 405 34.20 -12.09 4.51
CA GLY A 405 34.74 -12.55 5.80
C GLY A 405 33.77 -13.39 6.63
N LEU A 406 32.67 -13.86 6.06
CA LEU A 406 31.71 -14.72 6.74
C LEU A 406 32.01 -16.19 6.47
N THR A 407 31.66 -17.08 7.43
CA THR A 407 31.77 -18.51 7.29
C THR A 407 30.41 -19.13 7.00
N VAL A 408 30.24 -19.81 5.87
CA VAL A 408 28.99 -20.52 5.53
C VAL A 408 28.85 -21.76 6.41
N MET A 409 27.78 -21.84 7.20
CA MET A 409 27.50 -22.92 8.14
C MET A 409 26.48 -23.91 7.58
N ASP A 410 25.50 -23.47 6.82
CA ASP A 410 24.41 -24.27 6.28
C ASP A 410 23.83 -23.67 5.00
N ILE A 411 23.31 -24.56 4.14
CA ILE A 411 22.60 -24.15 2.91
C ILE A 411 21.38 -25.05 2.76
N GLN A 412 20.19 -24.45 2.86
CA GLN A 412 18.94 -25.17 2.63
C GLN A 412 18.28 -24.74 1.32
N TYR A 413 17.50 -25.65 0.75
CA TYR A 413 16.81 -25.41 -0.51
C TYR A 413 15.30 -25.47 -0.33
N VAL A 414 14.60 -24.46 -0.85
CA VAL A 414 13.15 -24.47 -1.03
C VAL A 414 12.84 -24.96 -2.45
N GLY A 415 11.97 -25.97 -2.56
CA GLY A 415 11.59 -26.54 -3.85
C GLY A 415 12.75 -27.01 -4.73
N GLY A 416 13.91 -27.27 -4.11
CA GLY A 416 15.12 -27.71 -4.80
C GLY A 416 15.79 -26.63 -5.69
N SER A 417 15.36 -25.38 -5.65
CA SER A 417 15.84 -24.35 -6.57
C SER A 417 16.01 -22.93 -6.01
N GLU A 418 15.43 -22.60 -4.88
CA GLU A 418 15.77 -21.40 -4.11
C GLU A 418 16.73 -21.80 -2.98
N MET A 419 17.86 -21.13 -2.89
CA MET A 419 18.89 -21.40 -1.88
C MET A 419 18.84 -20.38 -0.75
N ILE A 420 18.92 -20.86 0.48
CA ILE A 420 18.98 -20.04 1.68
C ILE A 420 20.26 -20.41 2.44
N PHE A 421 21.17 -19.44 2.50
CA PHE A 421 22.44 -19.56 3.20
C PHE A 421 22.32 -19.11 4.63
N ARG A 422 22.95 -19.84 5.55
CA ARG A 422 23.25 -19.43 6.90
C ARG A 422 24.75 -19.26 7.02
N ALA A 423 25.22 -18.03 7.21
CA ALA A 423 26.61 -17.70 7.40
C ALA A 423 26.83 -16.98 8.73
N VAL A 424 28.02 -17.10 9.33
CA VAL A 424 28.34 -16.53 10.63
C VAL A 424 29.53 -15.58 10.51
N LYS A 425 29.46 -14.41 11.16
CA LYS A 425 30.59 -13.48 11.32
C LYS A 425 31.51 -14.04 12.38
N PRO A 426 32.82 -14.28 12.11
CA PRO A 426 33.76 -14.80 13.10
C PRO A 426 33.83 -13.94 14.36
N LYS A 427 33.97 -14.54 15.54
CA LYS A 427 34.09 -13.85 16.83
C LYS A 427 35.42 -13.09 17.02
N SER A 428 36.45 -13.49 16.29
CA SER A 428 37.75 -12.80 16.27
C SER A 428 38.00 -12.33 14.84
N ALA A 429 38.36 -11.05 14.67
CA ALA A 429 38.92 -10.59 13.42
C ALA A 429 40.24 -11.36 13.20
N VAL A 430 40.26 -12.30 12.26
CA VAL A 430 41.54 -12.75 11.68
C VAL A 430 42.11 -11.47 11.05
N ALA A 431 43.19 -10.94 11.65
CA ALA A 431 43.90 -9.81 11.08
C ALA A 431 44.18 -10.11 9.62
N GLN A 432 43.60 -9.35 8.71
CA GLN A 432 43.98 -9.46 7.29
C GLN A 432 45.49 -9.28 7.24
N PRO A 433 46.23 -10.15 6.53
CA PRO A 433 47.67 -9.96 6.36
C PRO A 433 47.85 -8.59 5.70
N GLN A 434 48.50 -7.69 6.43
CA GLN A 434 48.89 -6.37 5.91
C GLN A 434 49.60 -6.60 4.57
N ARG A 435 49.10 -6.05 3.48
CA ARG A 435 49.83 -6.01 2.22
C ARG A 435 51.20 -5.42 2.50
N PRO A 436 52.32 -6.12 2.16
CA PRO A 436 53.64 -5.55 2.38
C PRO A 436 53.71 -4.22 1.59
N ALA A 437 54.07 -3.18 2.30
CA ALA A 437 54.33 -1.86 1.74
C ALA A 437 55.38 -2.04 0.60
N LEU A 438 55.01 -1.73 -0.61
CA LEU A 438 55.95 -1.62 -1.74
C LEU A 438 57.01 -0.56 -1.35
N ARG A 439 58.20 -1.02 -0.94
CA ARG A 439 59.36 -0.15 -0.79
C ARG A 439 59.67 0.41 -2.18
N SER A 440 59.49 1.70 -2.38
CA SER A 440 60.04 2.44 -3.50
C SER A 440 61.57 2.31 -3.43
N VAL A 441 62.15 1.56 -4.36
CA VAL A 441 63.58 1.63 -4.64
C VAL A 441 63.82 2.91 -5.45
N ALA A 442 64.19 3.97 -4.77
CA ALA A 442 64.80 5.12 -5.40
C ALA A 442 66.21 4.67 -5.81
N GLY A 443 66.40 4.42 -7.12
CA GLY A 443 67.69 4.24 -7.70
C GLY A 443 68.37 5.57 -8.01
N SER A 444 69.58 5.66 -7.62
CA SER A 444 70.56 6.65 -7.96
C SER A 444 70.73 6.87 -9.47
#